data_8fcbbaf386a6fc13202a9b0a86beca12
#
_entry.id   8fcbbaf386a6fc13202a9b0a86beca12
#
_cell.length_a   1.000
_cell.length_b   1.000
_cell.length_c   1.000
_cell.angle_alpha   90.00
_cell.angle_beta   90.00
_cell.angle_gamma   90.00
#
_symmetry.space_group_name_H-M   'P 1'
#
loop_
_entity.id
_entity.type
_entity.pdbx_description
1 polymer ?
#
loop_
_entity_poly.entity_id
_entity_poly.type
_entity_poly.pdbx_seq_one_letter_code
_entity_poly.pdbx_strand_id
1 'polypeptide(L)'
;MKKPHHDNEYPRLHLDTGQSHMLYDTIWELRQTYLKLGFNETVNPLFVEEEDIYRQFGPEAPAVLDRCFYLAGLPRPDIGIGMDKIEVIEEVGVPLNEDKIQALKDVFRSYKKGDVSGDDLVHDVSAALDVEDALGLRILENVFPELCELKPVVGRTTLRSHMTSGWFLTLQSLHNKHKLPIKLFSIDRCFRREQREDLSHLMTYHSASCVWVDDEVSVDMGMAISESVLEHFGFEKFKYTPDEKKSKYYIPGTQTEVYGYHPKLKEWVEVATFGIYSPIALSRYGINKEVMNLGVGAERIAMILHNQADVREMVYPQTYGKWHLSDRELATMLRINYYPFSTDGRNLMDSLLKTSEEYGNTPSPCEFTAFEGDLLGRKVKVNILEPEEGTMLLGPASWNSIYIYNGNIVGVPEKNKNDDLSLQAVENGIPTGISYMDGVCAYAAYKIEEMIVSGAQKVNLRTTLSKSISDVNLKLDIVALNYITGNNKVIDLRGPVFCTIIGEILE
;
A
#
# COMPACT_ATOMS: atom_id res chain seq x y z
N MET A 1 3.98 -22.42 17.55
CA MET A 1 3.12 -21.76 16.55
C MET A 1 2.50 -22.83 15.66
N LYS A 2 1.19 -22.83 15.41
CA LYS A 2 0.59 -23.76 14.43
C LYS A 2 1.02 -23.30 13.05
N LYS A 3 1.75 -24.14 12.32
CA LYS A 3 2.11 -23.88 10.91
C LYS A 3 0.81 -23.78 10.09
N PRO A 4 0.59 -22.74 9.30
CA PRO A 4 -0.58 -22.67 8.44
C PRO A 4 -0.45 -23.76 7.37
N HIS A 5 -1.42 -24.65 7.33
CA HIS A 5 -1.53 -25.64 6.26
C HIS A 5 -2.16 -24.96 5.05
N HIS A 6 -1.35 -24.65 4.04
CA HIS A 6 -1.85 -24.46 2.70
C HIS A 6 -1.79 -25.80 1.98
N ASP A 7 -2.88 -26.21 1.38
CA ASP A 7 -2.96 -27.43 0.60
C ASP A 7 -1.84 -27.45 -0.45
N ASN A 8 -1.00 -28.48 -0.41
CA ASN A 8 0.06 -28.79 -1.35
C ASN A 8 1.26 -27.81 -1.43
N GLU A 9 1.54 -27.04 -0.40
CA GLU A 9 2.72 -26.17 -0.35
C GLU A 9 3.52 -26.38 0.94
N TYR A 10 4.85 -26.38 0.82
CA TYR A 10 5.75 -26.40 1.98
C TYR A 10 5.55 -25.12 2.81
N PRO A 11 5.54 -25.21 4.16
CA PRO A 11 5.38 -24.04 5.02
C PRO A 11 6.42 -22.96 4.72
N ARG A 12 5.96 -21.73 4.50
CA ARG A 12 6.81 -20.57 4.23
C ARG A 12 7.04 -19.74 5.48
N LEU A 13 8.08 -18.94 5.44
CA LEU A 13 8.20 -17.80 6.35
C LEU A 13 7.06 -16.82 6.08
N HIS A 14 6.41 -16.36 7.16
CA HIS A 14 5.41 -15.29 7.09
C HIS A 14 5.95 -14.06 7.80
N LEU A 15 5.65 -12.89 7.25
CA LEU A 15 5.85 -11.64 7.96
C LEU A 15 4.76 -11.53 9.04
N ASP A 16 5.17 -11.39 10.30
CA ASP A 16 4.23 -11.41 11.44
C ASP A 16 3.35 -10.17 11.52
N THR A 17 3.86 -9.04 11.00
CA THR A 17 3.18 -7.73 11.06
C THR A 17 3.38 -6.96 9.75
N GLY A 18 2.38 -6.14 9.40
CA GLY A 18 2.52 -5.12 8.37
C GLY A 18 3.45 -3.99 8.82
N GLN A 19 3.85 -3.14 7.89
CA GLN A 19 4.61 -1.92 8.17
C GLN A 19 3.67 -0.72 8.10
N SER A 20 3.79 0.18 9.08
CA SER A 20 3.11 1.47 9.03
C SER A 20 3.80 2.41 8.05
N HIS A 21 3.07 3.41 7.58
CA HIS A 21 3.62 4.43 6.70
C HIS A 21 4.20 5.58 7.52
N MET A 22 5.46 5.98 7.27
CA MET A 22 6.21 6.98 8.04
C MET A 22 5.46 8.30 8.26
N LEU A 23 4.76 8.78 7.23
CA LEU A 23 3.95 9.99 7.34
C LEU A 23 2.77 9.81 8.31
N TYR A 24 2.09 8.66 8.27
CA TYR A 24 0.96 8.42 9.18
C TYR A 24 1.40 8.19 10.62
N ASP A 25 2.59 7.65 10.85
CA ASP A 25 3.18 7.58 12.19
C ASP A 25 3.45 8.99 12.73
N THR A 26 4.02 9.86 11.90
CA THR A 26 4.23 11.28 12.27
C THR A 26 2.92 12.02 12.52
N ILE A 27 1.89 11.79 11.70
CA ILE A 27 0.53 12.35 11.90
C ILE A 27 -0.06 11.87 13.22
N TRP A 28 0.11 10.60 13.56
CA TRP A 28 -0.33 10.04 14.82
C TRP A 28 0.34 10.72 16.01
N GLU A 29 1.66 10.90 15.97
CA GLU A 29 2.42 11.60 17.01
C GLU A 29 2.00 13.06 17.15
N LEU A 30 1.82 13.79 16.04
CA LEU A 30 1.29 15.16 16.04
C LEU A 30 -0.09 15.23 16.70
N ARG A 31 -0.97 14.30 16.38
CA ARG A 31 -2.31 14.19 16.97
C ARG A 31 -2.24 14.01 18.49
N GLN A 32 -1.40 13.06 18.96
CA GLN A 32 -1.22 12.83 20.39
C GLN A 32 -0.65 14.06 21.11
N THR A 33 0.26 14.78 20.46
CA THR A 33 0.85 16.00 21.02
C THR A 33 -0.17 17.10 21.23
N TYR A 34 -1.01 17.40 20.24
CA TYR A 34 -2.08 18.40 20.41
C TYR A 34 -3.10 18.01 21.49
N LEU A 35 -3.49 16.75 21.58
CA LEU A 35 -4.38 16.24 22.61
C LEU A 35 -3.78 16.43 24.02
N LYS A 36 -2.48 16.13 24.20
CA LYS A 36 -1.77 16.36 25.48
C LYS A 36 -1.67 17.84 25.86
N LEU A 37 -1.61 18.74 24.89
CA LEU A 37 -1.64 20.19 25.09
C LEU A 37 -3.03 20.75 25.38
N GLY A 38 -4.05 19.88 25.40
CA GLY A 38 -5.43 20.23 25.74
C GLY A 38 -6.21 20.86 24.60
N PHE A 39 -5.82 20.61 23.35
CA PHE A 39 -6.62 20.97 22.17
C PHE A 39 -7.62 19.86 21.85
N ASN A 40 -8.84 20.24 21.51
CA ASN A 40 -9.85 19.32 21.01
C ASN A 40 -9.69 19.11 19.50
N GLU A 41 -9.81 17.85 19.08
CA GLU A 41 -9.74 17.50 17.66
C GLU A 41 -11.02 17.87 16.92
N THR A 42 -10.88 18.44 15.73
CA THR A 42 -12.00 18.73 14.83
C THR A 42 -11.60 18.46 13.39
N VAL A 43 -12.58 18.36 12.51
CA VAL A 43 -12.37 18.22 11.06
C VAL A 43 -12.87 19.49 10.39
N ASN A 44 -12.01 20.14 9.63
CA ASN A 44 -12.36 21.34 8.88
C ASN A 44 -12.95 20.99 7.51
N PRO A 45 -13.83 21.83 6.93
CA PRO A 45 -14.36 21.64 5.58
C PRO A 45 -13.26 21.47 4.55
N LEU A 46 -13.41 20.45 3.69
CA LEU A 46 -12.50 20.17 2.59
C LEU A 46 -12.82 21.05 1.38
N PHE A 47 -14.10 21.23 1.11
CA PHE A 47 -14.62 22.08 0.03
C PHE A 47 -14.79 23.49 0.54
N VAL A 48 -14.31 24.46 -0.23
CA VAL A 48 -14.37 25.88 0.09
C VAL A 48 -14.90 26.62 -1.12
N GLU A 49 -15.94 27.42 -0.93
CA GLU A 49 -16.48 28.23 -2.01
C GLU A 49 -15.52 29.38 -2.36
N GLU A 50 -15.43 29.71 -3.64
CA GLU A 50 -14.63 30.83 -4.12
C GLU A 50 -14.95 32.14 -3.38
N GLU A 51 -16.23 32.34 -3.05
CA GLU A 51 -16.69 33.52 -2.30
C GLU A 51 -16.08 33.60 -0.89
N ASP A 52 -15.89 32.45 -0.23
CA ASP A 52 -15.23 32.40 1.08
C ASP A 52 -13.76 32.79 0.98
N ILE A 53 -13.07 32.45 -0.12
CA ILE A 53 -11.71 32.89 -0.34
C ILE A 53 -11.64 34.41 -0.50
N TYR A 54 -12.55 35.01 -1.26
CA TYR A 54 -12.65 36.48 -1.35
C TYR A 54 -12.97 37.12 -0.01
N ARG A 55 -13.84 36.50 0.76
CA ARG A 55 -14.24 36.97 2.09
C ARG A 55 -13.06 36.95 3.08
N GLN A 56 -12.21 35.96 3.03
CA GLN A 56 -11.03 35.81 3.90
C GLN A 56 -9.86 36.70 3.47
N PHE A 57 -9.50 36.63 2.21
CA PHE A 57 -8.27 37.21 1.69
C PHE A 57 -8.45 38.59 1.04
N GLY A 58 -9.69 38.99 0.75
CA GLY A 58 -9.97 40.28 0.12
C GLY A 58 -9.23 40.47 -1.21
N PRO A 59 -8.44 41.56 -1.37
CA PRO A 59 -7.71 41.85 -2.61
C PRO A 59 -6.65 40.80 -2.99
N GLU A 60 -6.22 39.96 -2.05
CA GLU A 60 -5.25 38.87 -2.30
C GLU A 60 -5.92 37.60 -2.81
N ALA A 61 -7.25 37.49 -2.76
CA ALA A 61 -7.99 36.30 -3.16
C ALA A 61 -7.60 35.74 -4.55
N PRO A 62 -7.40 36.56 -5.61
CA PRO A 62 -6.99 36.05 -6.91
C PRO A 62 -5.65 35.28 -6.89
N ALA A 63 -4.68 35.73 -6.09
CA ALA A 63 -3.40 35.04 -5.92
C ALA A 63 -3.52 33.72 -5.15
N VAL A 64 -4.47 33.62 -4.24
CA VAL A 64 -4.80 32.38 -3.51
C VAL A 64 -5.54 31.42 -4.43
N LEU A 65 -6.52 31.91 -5.16
CA LEU A 65 -7.35 31.12 -6.10
C LEU A 65 -6.52 30.56 -7.25
N ASP A 66 -5.46 31.25 -7.69
CA ASP A 66 -4.53 30.71 -8.68
C ASP A 66 -3.87 29.39 -8.24
N ARG A 67 -3.76 29.17 -6.93
CA ARG A 67 -3.22 27.93 -6.34
C ARG A 67 -4.28 26.90 -5.94
N CYS A 68 -5.56 27.21 -6.16
CA CYS A 68 -6.64 26.29 -5.80
C CYS A 68 -6.97 25.35 -6.97
N PHE A 69 -7.33 24.12 -6.62
CA PHE A 69 -8.02 23.23 -7.55
C PHE A 69 -9.51 23.53 -7.49
N TYR A 70 -10.10 23.87 -8.64
CA TYR A 70 -11.54 24.00 -8.81
C TYR A 70 -12.16 22.66 -9.11
N LEU A 71 -13.35 22.40 -8.58
CA LEU A 71 -14.11 21.21 -8.88
C LEU A 71 -14.93 21.43 -10.15
N ALA A 72 -14.96 20.41 -10.98
CA ALA A 72 -15.82 20.37 -12.16
C ALA A 72 -16.82 19.22 -12.04
N GLY A 73 -18.04 19.43 -12.48
CA GLY A 73 -19.06 18.43 -12.58
C GLY A 73 -19.47 18.20 -14.03
N LEU A 74 -19.98 17.01 -14.32
CA LEU A 74 -20.68 16.76 -15.59
C LEU A 74 -22.12 17.24 -15.44
N PRO A 75 -22.54 18.28 -16.19
CA PRO A 75 -23.92 18.77 -16.12
C PRO A 75 -24.85 17.70 -16.65
N ARG A 76 -26.00 17.53 -15.99
CA ARG A 76 -27.03 16.63 -16.49
C ARG A 76 -27.69 17.25 -17.73
N PRO A 77 -27.68 16.57 -18.88
CA PRO A 77 -28.20 17.13 -20.11
C PRO A 77 -29.72 17.25 -20.09
N ASP A 78 -30.23 18.15 -20.92
CA ASP A 78 -31.67 18.24 -21.23
C ASP A 78 -31.94 17.33 -22.41
N ILE A 79 -32.49 16.16 -22.13
CA ILE A 79 -32.71 15.14 -23.16
C ILE A 79 -34.16 15.24 -23.66
N GLY A 80 -34.32 15.67 -24.90
CA GLY A 80 -35.58 15.63 -25.60
C GLY A 80 -35.82 14.27 -26.28
N ILE A 81 -37.08 13.82 -26.28
CA ILE A 81 -37.50 12.62 -27.01
C ILE A 81 -38.23 13.09 -28.27
N GLY A 82 -37.48 13.29 -29.35
CA GLY A 82 -37.99 13.64 -30.67
C GLY A 82 -38.36 12.41 -31.50
N MET A 83 -39.02 12.62 -32.67
CA MET A 83 -39.39 11.54 -33.58
C MET A 83 -38.18 10.76 -34.10
N ASP A 84 -37.07 11.44 -34.31
CA ASP A 84 -35.77 10.87 -34.68
C ASP A 84 -35.28 9.78 -33.71
N LYS A 85 -35.39 10.04 -32.41
CA LYS A 85 -35.00 9.08 -31.37
C LYS A 85 -36.02 7.94 -31.24
N ILE A 86 -37.30 8.24 -31.41
CA ILE A 86 -38.36 7.24 -31.39
C ILE A 86 -38.13 6.21 -32.50
N GLU A 87 -37.87 6.67 -33.72
CA GLU A 87 -37.62 5.81 -34.87
C GLU A 87 -36.41 4.88 -34.62
N VAL A 88 -35.31 5.40 -34.09
CA VAL A 88 -34.11 4.59 -33.78
C VAL A 88 -34.37 3.55 -32.69
N ILE A 89 -35.18 3.87 -31.66
CA ILE A 89 -35.55 2.90 -30.62
C ILE A 89 -36.43 1.78 -31.22
N GLU A 90 -37.35 2.12 -32.10
CA GLU A 90 -38.21 1.13 -32.78
C GLU A 90 -37.39 0.24 -33.73
N GLU A 91 -36.40 0.78 -34.44
CA GLU A 91 -35.50 0.02 -35.30
C GLU A 91 -34.68 -1.02 -34.53
N VAL A 92 -34.38 -0.76 -33.26
CA VAL A 92 -33.68 -1.72 -32.36
C VAL A 92 -34.63 -2.83 -31.85
N GLY A 93 -35.95 -2.75 -32.24
CA GLY A 93 -36.94 -3.77 -31.93
C GLY A 93 -37.74 -3.51 -30.66
N VAL A 94 -37.76 -2.28 -30.15
CA VAL A 94 -38.56 -1.87 -28.98
C VAL A 94 -39.78 -1.07 -29.47
N PRO A 95 -40.99 -1.65 -29.52
CA PRO A 95 -42.19 -0.92 -29.94
C PRO A 95 -42.54 0.12 -28.87
N LEU A 96 -42.73 1.37 -29.32
CA LEU A 96 -43.08 2.50 -28.47
C LEU A 96 -44.57 2.83 -28.63
N ASN A 97 -45.22 3.07 -27.50
CA ASN A 97 -46.52 3.66 -27.38
C ASN A 97 -46.44 4.99 -26.60
N GLU A 98 -47.56 5.72 -26.54
CA GLU A 98 -47.60 7.01 -25.83
C GLU A 98 -47.19 6.88 -24.35
N ASP A 99 -47.57 5.79 -23.68
CA ASP A 99 -47.25 5.57 -22.26
C ASP A 99 -45.73 5.36 -22.04
N LYS A 100 -45.08 4.53 -22.89
CA LYS A 100 -43.64 4.31 -22.84
C LYS A 100 -42.84 5.58 -23.14
N ILE A 101 -43.29 6.35 -24.15
CA ILE A 101 -42.67 7.64 -24.49
C ILE A 101 -42.79 8.62 -23.31
N GLN A 102 -43.96 8.67 -22.66
CA GLN A 102 -44.14 9.54 -21.51
C GLN A 102 -43.30 9.08 -20.32
N ALA A 103 -43.27 7.79 -20.02
CA ALA A 103 -42.43 7.22 -18.97
C ALA A 103 -40.94 7.56 -19.18
N LEU A 104 -40.45 7.41 -20.41
CA LEU A 104 -39.07 7.75 -20.77
C LEU A 104 -38.79 9.25 -20.60
N LYS A 105 -39.72 10.12 -20.97
CA LYS A 105 -39.62 11.58 -20.74
C LYS A 105 -39.57 11.91 -19.25
N ASP A 106 -40.33 11.20 -18.44
CA ASP A 106 -40.36 11.43 -16.99
C ASP A 106 -39.06 10.96 -16.30
N VAL A 107 -38.49 9.84 -16.76
CA VAL A 107 -37.13 9.38 -16.31
C VAL A 107 -36.11 10.46 -16.61
N PHE A 108 -36.01 10.98 -17.82
CA PHE A 108 -35.00 12.01 -18.13
C PHE A 108 -35.23 13.34 -17.41
N ARG A 109 -36.51 13.72 -17.17
CA ARG A 109 -36.82 14.89 -16.33
C ARG A 109 -36.35 14.68 -14.89
N SER A 110 -36.62 13.52 -14.31
CA SER A 110 -36.17 13.17 -12.95
C SER A 110 -34.68 13.10 -12.87
N TYR A 111 -34.03 12.53 -13.88
CA TYR A 111 -32.55 12.54 -13.99
C TYR A 111 -32.00 13.97 -14.02
N LYS A 112 -32.55 14.85 -14.85
CA LYS A 112 -32.12 16.25 -14.93
C LYS A 112 -32.29 17.01 -13.61
N LYS A 113 -33.39 16.76 -12.89
CA LYS A 113 -33.67 17.38 -11.60
C LYS A 113 -32.78 16.86 -10.47
N GLY A 114 -32.21 15.67 -10.63
CA GLY A 114 -31.42 15.02 -9.61
C GLY A 114 -32.16 13.99 -8.75
N ASP A 115 -33.41 13.71 -9.09
CA ASP A 115 -34.24 12.73 -8.39
C ASP A 115 -33.85 11.29 -8.74
N VAL A 116 -33.27 11.07 -9.92
CA VAL A 116 -32.70 9.80 -10.40
C VAL A 116 -31.18 9.94 -10.45
N SER A 117 -30.45 8.98 -9.89
CA SER A 117 -28.97 8.95 -9.94
C SER A 117 -28.48 8.47 -11.32
N GLY A 118 -27.19 8.73 -11.64
CA GLY A 118 -26.57 8.18 -12.84
C GLY A 118 -26.47 6.65 -12.81
N ASP A 119 -26.33 6.08 -11.64
CA ASP A 119 -26.23 4.62 -11.44
C ASP A 119 -27.57 3.92 -11.69
N ASP A 120 -28.68 4.59 -11.39
CA ASP A 120 -30.03 4.05 -11.57
C ASP A 120 -30.59 4.29 -12.98
N LEU A 121 -29.98 5.20 -13.77
CA LEU A 121 -30.51 5.64 -15.05
C LEU A 121 -30.75 4.50 -16.06
N VAL A 122 -29.84 3.53 -16.13
CA VAL A 122 -29.96 2.36 -17.02
C VAL A 122 -31.21 1.56 -16.65
N HIS A 123 -31.37 1.27 -15.36
CA HIS A 123 -32.50 0.50 -14.84
C HIS A 123 -33.86 1.22 -15.09
N ASP A 124 -33.90 2.51 -14.78
CA ASP A 124 -35.12 3.31 -14.94
C ASP A 124 -35.55 3.45 -16.42
N VAL A 125 -34.58 3.61 -17.34
CA VAL A 125 -34.84 3.61 -18.77
C VAL A 125 -35.31 2.24 -19.24
N SER A 126 -34.68 1.16 -18.77
CA SER A 126 -35.06 -0.21 -19.08
C SER A 126 -36.49 -0.50 -18.61
N ALA A 127 -36.84 -0.10 -17.40
CA ALA A 127 -38.18 -0.24 -16.83
C ALA A 127 -39.22 0.59 -17.63
N ALA A 128 -38.88 1.83 -17.99
CA ALA A 128 -39.79 2.68 -18.81
C ALA A 128 -40.07 2.10 -20.19
N LEU A 129 -39.11 1.39 -20.78
CA LEU A 129 -39.22 0.77 -22.08
C LEU A 129 -39.71 -0.69 -22.02
N ASP A 130 -39.79 -1.28 -20.83
CA ASP A 130 -40.10 -2.70 -20.59
C ASP A 130 -39.12 -3.62 -21.36
N VAL A 131 -37.82 -3.42 -21.08
CA VAL A 131 -36.69 -4.17 -21.68
C VAL A 131 -35.68 -4.59 -20.61
N GLU A 132 -34.81 -5.52 -20.97
CA GLU A 132 -33.68 -5.89 -20.11
C GLU A 132 -32.63 -4.77 -20.05
N ASP A 133 -31.91 -4.64 -18.93
CA ASP A 133 -30.88 -3.60 -18.69
C ASP A 133 -29.79 -3.57 -19.76
N ALA A 134 -29.41 -4.73 -20.32
CA ALA A 134 -28.46 -4.81 -21.41
C ALA A 134 -28.90 -4.10 -22.68
N LEU A 135 -30.22 -4.16 -23.00
CA LEU A 135 -30.81 -3.45 -24.14
C LEU A 135 -31.01 -1.97 -23.79
N GLY A 136 -31.44 -1.65 -22.57
CA GLY A 136 -31.53 -0.29 -22.05
C GLY A 136 -30.21 0.47 -22.14
N LEU A 137 -29.12 -0.16 -21.74
CA LEU A 137 -27.77 0.41 -21.86
C LEU A 137 -27.40 0.71 -23.33
N ARG A 138 -27.65 -0.24 -24.23
CA ARG A 138 -27.37 -0.05 -25.66
C ARG A 138 -28.21 1.09 -26.26
N ILE A 139 -29.45 1.25 -25.80
CA ILE A 139 -30.34 2.38 -26.23
C ILE A 139 -29.73 3.68 -25.70
N LEU A 140 -29.34 3.75 -24.44
CA LEU A 140 -28.70 4.95 -23.89
C LEU A 140 -27.42 5.36 -24.65
N GLU A 141 -26.56 4.41 -24.98
CA GLU A 141 -25.33 4.67 -25.73
C GLU A 141 -25.53 5.12 -27.16
N ASN A 142 -26.50 4.54 -27.87
CA ASN A 142 -26.66 4.77 -29.31
C ASN A 142 -27.71 5.84 -29.68
N VAL A 143 -28.70 6.05 -28.81
CA VAL A 143 -29.80 6.97 -29.09
C VAL A 143 -29.65 8.32 -28.41
N PHE A 144 -28.88 8.36 -27.30
CA PHE A 144 -28.73 9.59 -26.51
C PHE A 144 -27.26 10.05 -26.42
N PRO A 145 -26.69 10.53 -27.54
CA PRO A 145 -25.32 10.99 -27.59
C PRO A 145 -25.04 12.13 -26.59
N GLU A 146 -26.08 12.86 -26.17
CA GLU A 146 -25.98 13.91 -25.14
C GLU A 146 -25.43 13.38 -23.81
N LEU A 147 -25.60 12.09 -23.50
CA LEU A 147 -25.02 11.46 -22.30
C LEU A 147 -23.54 11.08 -22.47
N CYS A 148 -23.11 10.78 -23.70
CA CYS A 148 -21.75 10.37 -24.02
C CYS A 148 -20.82 11.57 -24.27
N GLU A 149 -21.38 12.70 -24.74
CA GLU A 149 -20.63 13.90 -25.11
C GLU A 149 -20.52 14.96 -24.01
N LEU A 150 -20.82 14.59 -22.77
CA LEU A 150 -20.76 15.50 -21.63
C LEU A 150 -19.36 16.05 -21.42
N LYS A 151 -19.26 17.38 -21.25
CA LYS A 151 -18.01 18.07 -20.93
C LYS A 151 -18.07 18.58 -19.49
N PRO A 152 -16.98 18.44 -18.73
CA PRO A 152 -16.92 19.00 -17.38
C PRO A 152 -17.12 20.52 -17.40
N VAL A 153 -17.99 20.99 -16.53
CA VAL A 153 -18.19 22.41 -16.27
C VAL A 153 -17.61 22.75 -14.92
N VAL A 154 -16.70 23.74 -14.90
CA VAL A 154 -16.05 24.19 -13.68
C VAL A 154 -17.05 24.92 -12.79
N GLY A 155 -17.18 24.47 -11.54
CA GLY A 155 -17.95 25.14 -10.50
C GLY A 155 -17.16 26.27 -9.83
N ARG A 156 -17.75 26.82 -8.77
CA ARG A 156 -17.09 27.82 -7.89
C ARG A 156 -16.53 27.21 -6.61
N THR A 157 -16.72 25.93 -6.43
CA THR A 157 -16.20 25.16 -5.31
C THR A 157 -14.75 24.77 -5.56
N THR A 158 -13.90 25.01 -4.59
CA THR A 158 -12.48 24.66 -4.63
C THR A 158 -12.13 23.64 -3.56
N LEU A 159 -11.03 22.93 -3.74
CA LEU A 159 -10.37 22.22 -2.64
C LEU A 159 -9.56 23.22 -1.80
N ARG A 160 -9.63 23.11 -0.47
CA ARG A 160 -8.87 24.01 0.41
C ARG A 160 -7.37 23.94 0.12
N SER A 161 -6.76 25.09 -0.10
CA SER A 161 -5.32 25.21 -0.28
C SER A 161 -4.54 25.43 1.02
N HIS A 162 -5.25 25.83 2.08
CA HIS A 162 -4.72 26.09 3.43
C HIS A 162 -5.77 25.73 4.49
N MET A 163 -5.31 25.39 5.68
CA MET A 163 -6.20 25.15 6.83
C MET A 163 -6.95 26.40 7.27
N THR A 164 -6.38 27.59 7.05
CA THR A 164 -6.99 28.87 7.38
C THR A 164 -8.41 29.00 6.85
N SER A 165 -8.65 28.61 5.60
CA SER A 165 -9.98 28.68 4.99
C SER A 165 -11.02 27.85 5.76
N GLY A 166 -10.63 26.64 6.19
CA GLY A 166 -11.48 25.80 7.03
C GLY A 166 -11.73 26.40 8.42
N TRP A 167 -10.71 27.02 9.02
CA TRP A 167 -10.85 27.59 10.35
C TRP A 167 -11.88 28.71 10.44
N PHE A 168 -11.94 29.62 9.48
CA PHE A 168 -12.95 30.66 9.46
C PHE A 168 -14.37 30.10 9.44
N LEU A 169 -14.61 29.07 8.62
CA LEU A 169 -15.93 28.40 8.53
C LEU A 169 -16.27 27.66 9.81
N THR A 170 -15.33 26.92 10.38
CA THR A 170 -15.52 26.18 11.63
C THR A 170 -15.79 27.13 12.80
N LEU A 171 -14.99 28.19 12.93
CA LEU A 171 -15.17 29.18 14.02
C LEU A 171 -16.46 29.98 13.86
N GLN A 172 -16.91 30.29 12.65
CA GLN A 172 -18.21 30.91 12.42
C GLN A 172 -19.34 30.09 13.05
N SER A 173 -19.23 28.76 12.98
CA SER A 173 -20.25 27.86 13.54
C SER A 173 -20.16 27.69 15.06
N LEU A 174 -18.98 27.91 15.66
CA LEU A 174 -18.69 27.52 17.05
C LEU A 174 -18.55 28.70 18.05
N HIS A 175 -18.07 29.88 17.60
CA HIS A 175 -17.62 30.96 18.51
C HIS A 175 -18.66 31.43 19.54
N ASN A 176 -19.94 31.34 19.24
CA ASN A 176 -21.02 31.70 20.16
C ASN A 176 -21.66 30.50 20.88
N LYS A 177 -21.14 29.27 20.67
CA LYS A 177 -21.71 28.03 21.22
C LYS A 177 -20.82 27.37 22.26
N HIS A 178 -19.60 27.85 22.42
CA HIS A 178 -18.61 27.27 23.33
C HIS A 178 -18.04 28.31 24.28
N LYS A 179 -17.72 27.85 25.50
CA LYS A 179 -17.06 28.67 26.51
C LYS A 179 -15.58 28.86 26.12
N LEU A 180 -15.08 30.09 26.35
CA LEU A 180 -13.67 30.42 26.19
C LEU A 180 -12.80 29.81 27.32
N PRO A 181 -11.52 29.52 27.04
CA PRO A 181 -10.90 29.53 25.71
C PRO A 181 -11.37 28.36 24.85
N ILE A 182 -11.50 28.56 23.52
CA ILE A 182 -11.72 27.49 22.55
C ILE A 182 -10.38 27.09 21.96
N LYS A 183 -9.98 25.86 22.16
CA LYS A 183 -8.72 25.30 21.63
C LYS A 183 -9.06 24.14 20.72
N LEU A 184 -8.80 24.28 19.44
CA LEU A 184 -9.08 23.26 18.43
C LEU A 184 -7.84 22.98 17.61
N PHE A 185 -7.68 21.73 17.19
CA PHE A 185 -6.70 21.35 16.17
C PHE A 185 -7.32 20.44 15.12
N SER A 186 -6.69 20.41 13.96
CA SER A 186 -7.03 19.51 12.85
C SER A 186 -5.75 19.15 12.11
N ILE A 187 -5.61 17.90 11.71
CA ILE A 187 -4.53 17.44 10.84
C ILE A 187 -5.16 16.92 9.56
N ASP A 188 -5.17 17.77 8.55
CA ASP A 188 -5.94 17.53 7.35
C ASP A 188 -5.12 17.79 6.08
N ARG A 189 -5.57 17.20 4.98
CA ARG A 189 -5.01 17.45 3.66
C ARG A 189 -5.36 18.84 3.13
N CYS A 190 -4.35 19.51 2.59
CA CYS A 190 -4.47 20.72 1.78
C CYS A 190 -4.02 20.41 0.36
N PHE A 191 -4.53 21.16 -0.62
CA PHE A 191 -4.32 20.92 -2.03
C PHE A 191 -3.85 22.20 -2.69
N ARG A 192 -2.66 22.19 -3.27
CA ARG A 192 -2.09 23.33 -3.98
C ARG A 192 -1.77 22.96 -5.42
N ARG A 193 -2.27 23.75 -6.34
CA ARG A 193 -1.94 23.61 -7.75
C ARG A 193 -0.54 24.20 -7.99
N GLU A 194 0.48 23.40 -7.72
CA GLU A 194 1.86 23.71 -8.05
C GLU A 194 2.11 23.48 -9.54
N GLN A 195 3.10 24.13 -10.12
CA GLN A 195 3.47 23.90 -11.52
C GLN A 195 4.02 22.48 -11.74
N ARG A 196 4.72 21.95 -10.74
CA ARG A 196 5.24 20.57 -10.69
C ARG A 196 5.51 20.18 -9.24
N GLU A 197 5.49 18.88 -8.98
CA GLU A 197 6.00 18.31 -7.74
C GLU A 197 7.52 18.16 -7.81
N ASP A 198 8.20 18.44 -6.70
CA ASP A 198 9.65 18.32 -6.58
C ASP A 198 10.05 17.62 -5.26
N LEU A 199 11.35 17.64 -4.92
CA LEU A 199 11.89 16.99 -3.73
C LEU A 199 11.27 17.47 -2.40
N SER A 200 10.70 18.67 -2.39
CA SER A 200 10.19 19.35 -1.20
C SER A 200 8.72 19.76 -1.28
N HIS A 201 8.10 19.66 -2.45
CA HIS A 201 6.73 20.10 -2.69
C HIS A 201 5.90 19.03 -3.39
N LEU A 202 4.71 18.79 -2.84
CA LEU A 202 3.64 18.00 -3.43
C LEU A 202 2.43 18.88 -3.69
N MET A 203 1.58 18.48 -4.64
CA MET A 203 0.29 19.14 -4.88
C MET A 203 -0.72 18.88 -3.76
N THR A 204 -0.46 17.90 -2.91
CA THR A 204 -1.22 17.62 -1.69
C THR A 204 -0.29 17.41 -0.51
N TYR A 205 -0.63 17.96 0.64
CA TYR A 205 0.15 17.84 1.86
C TYR A 205 -0.77 17.85 3.09
N HIS A 206 -0.28 17.35 4.23
CA HIS A 206 -0.99 17.42 5.51
C HIS A 206 -0.50 18.61 6.32
N SER A 207 -1.44 19.45 6.72
CA SER A 207 -1.20 20.54 7.65
C SER A 207 -1.76 20.18 9.02
N ALA A 208 -0.89 20.06 10.00
CA ALA A 208 -1.27 20.01 11.40
C ALA A 208 -1.44 21.44 11.89
N SER A 209 -2.69 21.87 12.06
CA SER A 209 -3.01 23.26 12.38
C SER A 209 -3.89 23.34 13.62
N CYS A 210 -3.67 24.34 14.44
CA CYS A 210 -4.52 24.64 15.59
C CYS A 210 -4.95 26.09 15.64
N VAL A 211 -6.01 26.35 16.37
CA VAL A 211 -6.50 27.70 16.73
C VAL A 211 -6.75 27.77 18.23
N TRP A 212 -6.42 28.92 18.78
CA TRP A 212 -6.78 29.32 20.15
C TRP A 212 -7.61 30.57 20.07
N VAL A 213 -8.86 30.52 20.57
CA VAL A 213 -9.80 31.63 20.59
C VAL A 213 -10.01 32.06 22.03
N ASP A 214 -9.79 33.34 22.29
CA ASP A 214 -10.00 33.92 23.63
C ASP A 214 -10.39 35.40 23.52
N ASP A 215 -10.60 36.07 24.68
CA ASP A 215 -10.80 37.51 24.75
C ASP A 215 -9.52 38.27 24.36
N GLU A 216 -8.35 37.72 24.74
CA GLU A 216 -7.03 38.25 24.42
C GLU A 216 -6.10 37.09 24.02
N VAL A 217 -5.39 37.22 22.91
CA VAL A 217 -4.32 36.27 22.47
C VAL A 217 -3.04 37.04 22.16
N SER A 218 -1.90 36.36 22.29
CA SER A 218 -0.60 37.01 22.09
C SER A 218 0.31 36.16 21.15
N VAL A 219 1.33 36.81 20.61
CA VAL A 219 2.39 36.15 19.84
C VAL A 219 3.14 35.16 20.73
N ASP A 220 3.33 35.44 22.01
CA ASP A 220 4.00 34.54 22.97
C ASP A 220 3.25 33.21 23.13
N MET A 221 1.92 33.22 23.02
CA MET A 221 1.14 31.95 23.00
C MET A 221 1.46 31.11 21.78
N GLY A 222 1.61 31.74 20.63
CA GLY A 222 2.04 31.04 19.40
C GLY A 222 3.44 30.44 19.52
N MET A 223 4.38 31.18 20.13
CA MET A 223 5.73 30.70 20.43
C MET A 223 5.67 29.49 21.36
N ALA A 224 5.01 29.60 22.50
CA ALA A 224 4.92 28.50 23.49
C ALA A 224 4.29 27.24 22.94
N ILE A 225 3.21 27.35 22.12
CA ILE A 225 2.57 26.20 21.51
C ILE A 225 3.49 25.57 20.46
N SER A 226 4.14 26.38 19.63
CA SER A 226 5.06 25.87 18.62
C SER A 226 6.27 25.14 19.23
N GLU A 227 6.86 25.69 20.31
CA GLU A 227 7.92 25.02 21.07
C GLU A 227 7.44 23.68 21.62
N SER A 228 6.32 23.66 22.33
CA SER A 228 5.77 22.46 22.95
C SER A 228 5.43 21.35 21.92
N VAL A 229 4.96 21.72 20.72
CA VAL A 229 4.73 20.75 19.64
C VAL A 229 6.04 20.24 19.08
N LEU A 230 7.01 21.12 18.81
CA LEU A 230 8.25 20.76 18.10
C LEU A 230 9.28 20.07 19.00
N GLU A 231 9.32 20.38 20.29
CA GLU A 231 10.17 19.67 21.27
C GLU A 231 9.86 18.17 21.31
N HIS A 232 8.58 17.79 21.14
CA HIS A 232 8.19 16.39 21.07
C HIS A 232 8.88 15.64 19.90
N PHE A 233 9.23 16.34 18.83
CA PHE A 233 9.92 15.81 17.67
C PHE A 233 11.44 16.01 17.70
N GLY A 234 12.00 16.38 18.85
CA GLY A 234 13.44 16.48 19.08
C GLY A 234 14.09 17.78 18.63
N PHE A 235 13.32 18.84 18.39
CA PHE A 235 13.88 20.17 18.19
C PHE A 235 14.29 20.78 19.54
N GLU A 236 15.49 21.37 19.61
CA GLU A 236 16.06 21.81 20.89
C GLU A 236 16.13 23.34 21.05
N LYS A 237 16.16 24.06 19.93
CA LYS A 237 16.30 25.52 19.94
C LYS A 237 15.37 26.11 18.88
N PHE A 238 14.80 27.27 19.20
CA PHE A 238 13.84 27.94 18.34
C PHE A 238 14.29 29.34 17.99
N LYS A 239 13.95 29.76 16.78
CA LYS A 239 14.18 31.10 16.28
C LYS A 239 12.91 31.57 15.57
N TYR A 240 12.48 32.75 15.91
CA TYR A 240 11.27 33.36 15.42
C TYR A 240 11.61 34.52 14.50
N THR A 241 11.09 34.47 13.28
CA THR A 241 11.34 35.50 12.27
C THR A 241 10.00 36.03 11.77
N PRO A 242 9.77 37.37 11.84
CA PRO A 242 8.58 37.93 11.25
C PRO A 242 8.52 37.57 9.76
N ASP A 243 7.37 37.04 9.32
CA ASP A 243 7.18 36.65 7.91
C ASP A 243 7.08 37.92 7.05
N GLU A 244 7.91 38.00 6.05
CA GLU A 244 7.91 39.12 5.09
C GLU A 244 6.67 39.08 4.19
N LYS A 245 6.07 37.90 3.98
CA LYS A 245 4.80 37.71 3.26
C LYS A 245 3.63 38.14 4.15
N LYS A 246 3.22 39.38 4.04
CA LYS A 246 2.13 39.95 4.84
C LYS A 246 0.76 39.48 4.37
N SER A 247 0.31 38.33 4.84
CA SER A 247 -1.04 37.84 4.56
C SER A 247 -2.11 38.73 5.23
N LYS A 248 -3.08 39.23 4.46
CA LYS A 248 -4.10 40.20 4.92
C LYS A 248 -5.07 39.65 5.97
N TYR A 249 -5.13 38.34 6.13
CA TYR A 249 -5.95 37.72 7.17
C TYR A 249 -5.27 37.68 8.54
N TYR A 250 -3.99 38.03 8.64
CA TYR A 250 -3.32 38.24 9.93
C TYR A 250 -3.22 39.73 10.31
N ILE A 251 -3.07 40.01 11.59
CA ILE A 251 -2.68 41.33 12.07
C ILE A 251 -1.26 41.60 11.60
N PRO A 252 -0.97 42.77 10.97
CA PRO A 252 0.35 43.12 10.55
C PRO A 252 1.41 42.98 11.65
N GLY A 253 2.49 42.27 11.38
CA GLY A 253 3.60 42.05 12.34
C GLY A 253 3.40 40.91 13.33
N THR A 254 2.28 40.18 13.27
CA THR A 254 2.07 38.98 14.11
C THR A 254 2.37 37.68 13.38
N GLN A 255 2.39 37.68 12.04
CA GLN A 255 2.76 36.50 11.27
C GLN A 255 4.23 36.19 11.47
N THR A 256 4.53 35.00 11.96
CA THR A 256 5.86 34.60 12.41
C THR A 256 6.19 33.19 11.89
N GLU A 257 7.34 33.08 11.23
CA GLU A 257 7.95 31.81 10.84
C GLU A 257 8.74 31.23 12.02
N VAL A 258 8.57 29.94 12.26
CA VAL A 258 9.25 29.20 13.32
C VAL A 258 10.34 28.34 12.72
N TYR A 259 11.57 28.62 13.06
CA TYR A 259 12.72 27.81 12.75
C TYR A 259 13.13 26.98 13.96
N GLY A 260 13.18 25.68 13.82
CA GLY A 260 13.70 24.76 14.83
C GLY A 260 15.09 24.26 14.46
N TYR A 261 15.99 24.19 15.45
CA TYR A 261 17.27 23.51 15.28
C TYR A 261 17.12 22.04 15.62
N HIS A 262 17.43 21.17 14.64
CA HIS A 262 17.39 19.74 14.86
C HIS A 262 18.80 19.15 14.97
N PRO A 263 19.16 18.52 16.11
CA PRO A 263 20.55 18.11 16.42
C PRO A 263 21.10 17.04 15.46
N LYS A 264 20.23 16.14 14.93
CA LYS A 264 20.67 15.14 13.94
C LYS A 264 21.06 15.77 12.60
N LEU A 265 20.31 16.78 12.15
CA LEU A 265 20.61 17.50 10.89
C LEU A 265 21.71 18.55 11.09
N LYS A 266 21.89 19.05 12.32
CA LYS A 266 22.78 20.19 12.66
C LYS A 266 22.43 21.47 11.90
N GLU A 267 21.16 21.64 11.58
CA GLU A 267 20.63 22.74 10.77
C GLU A 267 19.39 23.37 11.37
N TRP A 268 19.15 24.63 10.98
CA TRP A 268 17.90 25.34 11.25
C TRP A 268 16.91 25.09 10.11
N VAL A 269 15.73 24.59 10.43
CA VAL A 269 14.69 24.28 9.46
C VAL A 269 13.43 25.08 9.78
N GLU A 270 12.83 25.72 8.80
CA GLU A 270 11.51 26.31 8.91
C GLU A 270 10.49 25.18 9.02
N VAL A 271 9.77 25.08 10.15
CA VAL A 271 8.90 23.94 10.48
C VAL A 271 7.45 24.33 10.73
N ALA A 272 7.20 25.59 11.08
CA ALA A 272 5.85 26.08 11.39
C ALA A 272 5.72 27.56 11.08
N THR A 273 4.46 28.00 10.98
CA THR A 273 4.09 29.42 10.90
C THR A 273 2.89 29.65 11.81
N PHE A 274 2.89 30.73 12.56
CA PHE A 274 1.74 31.18 13.33
C PHE A 274 1.44 32.66 13.17
N GLY A 275 0.28 33.09 13.61
CA GLY A 275 -0.12 34.49 13.62
C GLY A 275 -1.49 34.71 14.25
N ILE A 276 -1.84 35.97 14.50
CA ILE A 276 -3.13 36.38 15.06
C ILE A 276 -4.02 36.82 13.89
N TYR A 277 -5.21 36.27 13.79
CA TYR A 277 -6.14 36.62 12.71
C TYR A 277 -6.60 38.09 12.83
N SER A 278 -6.69 38.75 11.69
CA SER A 278 -7.15 40.13 11.60
C SER A 278 -8.60 40.27 12.05
N PRO A 279 -8.91 41.22 12.96
CA PRO A 279 -10.30 41.52 13.36
C PRO A 279 -11.21 41.84 12.17
N ILE A 280 -10.67 42.44 11.11
CA ILE A 280 -11.41 42.71 9.88
C ILE A 280 -11.81 41.41 9.17
N ALA A 281 -10.93 40.45 9.10
CA ALA A 281 -11.23 39.15 8.51
C ALA A 281 -12.23 38.37 9.37
N LEU A 282 -12.04 38.34 10.70
CA LEU A 282 -12.92 37.69 11.66
C LEU A 282 -14.32 38.27 11.67
N SER A 283 -14.45 39.59 11.62
CA SER A 283 -15.75 40.28 11.64
C SER A 283 -16.65 39.91 10.47
N ARG A 284 -16.08 39.59 9.33
CA ARG A 284 -16.82 39.10 8.14
C ARG A 284 -17.54 37.77 8.40
N TYR A 285 -17.06 37.01 9.37
CA TYR A 285 -17.64 35.73 9.82
C TYR A 285 -18.42 35.86 11.13
N GLY A 286 -18.62 37.12 11.60
CA GLY A 286 -19.30 37.40 12.85
C GLY A 286 -18.52 37.03 14.12
N ILE A 287 -17.23 36.72 13.97
CA ILE A 287 -16.34 36.34 15.07
C ILE A 287 -15.82 37.62 15.74
N ASN A 288 -16.12 37.80 16.98
CA ASN A 288 -15.77 38.99 17.77
C ASN A 288 -14.71 38.73 18.86
N LYS A 289 -14.03 37.62 18.76
CA LYS A 289 -12.95 37.19 19.67
C LYS A 289 -11.61 37.14 18.91
N GLU A 290 -10.53 37.25 19.67
CA GLU A 290 -9.20 37.10 19.09
C GLU A 290 -8.87 35.64 18.82
N VAL A 291 -8.13 35.38 17.75
CA VAL A 291 -7.78 34.03 17.29
C VAL A 291 -6.31 33.97 16.94
N MET A 292 -5.55 33.18 17.69
CA MET A 292 -4.20 32.75 17.30
C MET A 292 -4.30 31.45 16.48
N ASN A 293 -3.58 31.38 15.38
CA ASN A 293 -3.48 30.19 14.53
C ASN A 293 -2.03 29.77 14.36
N LEU A 294 -1.79 28.45 14.43
CA LEU A 294 -0.49 27.81 14.14
C LEU A 294 -0.70 26.74 13.07
N GLY A 295 0.22 26.63 12.14
CA GLY A 295 0.28 25.58 11.14
C GLY A 295 1.66 24.93 11.06
N VAL A 296 1.70 23.59 11.04
CA VAL A 296 2.90 22.75 10.90
C VAL A 296 2.70 21.82 9.72
N GLY A 297 3.70 21.71 8.86
CA GLY A 297 3.70 20.75 7.74
C GLY A 297 4.09 19.35 8.23
N ALA A 298 3.17 18.38 8.17
CA ALA A 298 3.42 17.03 8.67
C ALA A 298 4.50 16.31 7.85
N GLU A 299 4.51 16.46 6.53
CA GLU A 299 5.53 15.88 5.64
C GLU A 299 6.92 16.40 5.97
N ARG A 300 7.06 17.69 6.29
CA ARG A 300 8.36 18.30 6.65
C ARG A 300 8.91 17.71 7.94
N ILE A 301 8.07 17.54 8.96
CA ILE A 301 8.45 16.84 10.20
C ILE A 301 8.83 15.39 9.91
N ALA A 302 8.02 14.67 9.13
CA ALA A 302 8.31 13.29 8.78
C ALA A 302 9.64 13.13 8.02
N MET A 303 9.94 14.00 7.06
CA MET A 303 11.22 14.00 6.33
C MET A 303 12.41 14.15 7.28
N ILE A 304 12.32 15.04 8.26
CA ILE A 304 13.38 15.28 9.26
C ILE A 304 13.55 14.05 10.16
N LEU A 305 12.46 13.51 10.70
CA LEU A 305 12.49 12.36 11.62
C LEU A 305 13.07 11.10 10.96
N HIS A 306 12.73 10.87 9.71
CA HIS A 306 13.11 9.68 8.96
C HIS A 306 14.31 9.90 8.02
N ASN A 307 14.96 11.09 8.10
CA ASN A 307 16.12 11.46 7.27
C ASN A 307 15.85 11.24 5.76
N GLN A 308 14.70 11.69 5.29
CA GLN A 308 14.30 11.57 3.90
C GLN A 308 14.66 12.85 3.12
N ALA A 309 15.26 12.67 1.94
CA ALA A 309 15.68 13.78 1.07
C ALA A 309 14.64 14.14 0.00
N ASP A 310 13.71 13.24 -0.28
CA ASP A 310 12.66 13.43 -1.30
C ASP A 310 11.29 13.12 -0.69
N VAL A 311 10.44 14.14 -0.62
CA VAL A 311 9.07 13.99 -0.08
C VAL A 311 8.23 13.04 -0.91
N ARG A 312 8.48 12.92 -2.22
CA ARG A 312 7.73 12.03 -3.12
C ARG A 312 8.04 10.57 -2.83
N GLU A 313 9.31 10.23 -2.62
CA GLU A 313 9.72 8.87 -2.23
C GLU A 313 9.19 8.49 -0.85
N MET A 314 9.15 9.44 0.08
CA MET A 314 8.62 9.23 1.42
C MET A 314 7.10 9.00 1.41
N VAL A 315 6.35 9.82 0.68
CA VAL A 315 4.87 9.78 0.68
C VAL A 315 4.33 8.71 -0.26
N TYR A 316 4.99 8.50 -1.39
CA TYR A 316 4.57 7.53 -2.42
C TYR A 316 5.72 6.58 -2.79
N PRO A 317 6.24 5.78 -1.82
CA PRO A 317 7.39 4.92 -2.06
C PRO A 317 7.16 3.93 -3.21
N GLN A 318 5.93 3.47 -3.41
CA GLN A 318 5.54 2.57 -4.50
C GLN A 318 5.63 3.19 -5.89
N THR A 319 5.63 4.55 -5.99
CA THR A 319 5.63 5.27 -7.27
C THR A 319 6.99 5.87 -7.58
N TYR A 320 7.63 6.46 -6.57
CA TYR A 320 8.88 7.22 -6.72
C TYR A 320 10.10 6.53 -6.12
N GLY A 321 9.88 5.68 -5.10
CA GLY A 321 10.95 4.93 -4.46
C GLY A 321 11.53 3.86 -5.40
N LYS A 322 12.81 3.54 -5.19
CA LYS A 322 13.40 2.39 -5.87
C LYS A 322 12.74 1.13 -5.35
N TRP A 323 12.23 0.30 -6.28
CA TRP A 323 11.67 -0.99 -5.93
C TRP A 323 12.72 -1.85 -5.20
N HIS A 324 12.43 -2.20 -3.96
CA HIS A 324 13.29 -2.98 -3.10
C HIS A 324 12.49 -4.08 -2.42
N LEU A 325 13.02 -5.31 -2.49
CA LEU A 325 12.55 -6.43 -1.68
C LEU A 325 13.63 -6.72 -0.63
N SER A 326 13.21 -6.79 0.62
CA SER A 326 14.08 -7.24 1.70
C SER A 326 14.41 -8.73 1.57
N ASP A 327 15.52 -9.17 2.14
CA ASP A 327 15.90 -10.58 2.17
C ASP A 327 14.81 -11.45 2.84
N ARG A 328 14.09 -10.88 3.82
CA ARG A 328 12.98 -11.56 4.49
C ARG A 328 11.77 -11.76 3.56
N GLU A 329 11.41 -10.76 2.78
CA GLU A 329 10.35 -10.88 1.78
C GLU A 329 10.71 -11.90 0.71
N LEU A 330 11.93 -11.85 0.19
CA LEU A 330 12.44 -12.83 -0.78
C LEU A 330 12.38 -14.24 -0.22
N ALA A 331 12.74 -14.46 1.06
CA ALA A 331 12.66 -15.75 1.71
C ALA A 331 11.22 -16.30 1.77
N THR A 332 10.21 -15.45 1.90
CA THR A 332 8.80 -15.87 1.86
C THR A 332 8.32 -16.28 0.46
N MET A 333 9.01 -15.83 -0.57
CA MET A 333 8.68 -16.06 -1.99
C MET A 333 9.35 -17.31 -2.58
N LEU A 334 10.27 -17.95 -1.82
CA LEU A 334 10.89 -19.23 -2.19
C LEU A 334 10.11 -20.37 -1.53
N ARG A 335 9.81 -21.43 -2.30
CA ARG A 335 9.07 -22.60 -1.81
C ARG A 335 9.47 -23.87 -2.51
N ILE A 336 9.14 -25.03 -1.91
CA ILE A 336 9.19 -26.32 -2.59
C ILE A 336 8.08 -26.35 -3.66
N ASN A 337 8.41 -26.80 -4.85
CA ASN A 337 7.51 -26.78 -6.01
C ASN A 337 6.49 -27.92 -5.98
N TYR A 338 6.98 -29.15 -5.93
CA TYR A 338 6.15 -30.35 -5.81
C TYR A 338 6.24 -30.88 -4.38
N TYR A 339 5.10 -30.96 -3.72
CA TYR A 339 5.00 -31.38 -2.33
C TYR A 339 3.96 -32.50 -2.21
N PRO A 340 4.18 -33.53 -1.37
CA PRO A 340 3.22 -34.61 -1.23
C PRO A 340 1.83 -34.12 -0.86
N PHE A 341 0.81 -34.63 -1.56
CA PHE A 341 -0.57 -34.17 -1.41
C PHE A 341 -1.34 -34.89 -0.29
N SER A 342 -0.88 -36.05 0.19
CA SER A 342 -1.49 -36.77 1.30
C SER A 342 -0.70 -36.65 2.60
N THR A 343 -1.34 -37.02 3.70
CA THR A 343 -0.66 -37.16 5.02
C THR A 343 0.36 -38.29 4.98
N ASP A 344 0.03 -39.41 4.32
CA ASP A 344 0.94 -40.55 4.17
C ASP A 344 2.16 -40.19 3.35
N GLY A 345 1.98 -39.41 2.27
CA GLY A 345 3.09 -38.88 1.49
C GLY A 345 4.01 -37.97 2.29
N ARG A 346 3.47 -37.17 3.22
CA ARG A 346 4.29 -36.35 4.15
C ARG A 346 5.09 -37.22 5.12
N ASN A 347 4.47 -38.30 5.64
CA ASN A 347 5.15 -39.26 6.49
C ASN A 347 6.28 -40.00 5.71
N LEU A 348 6.04 -40.31 4.43
CA LEU A 348 7.07 -40.86 3.54
C LEU A 348 8.22 -39.86 3.36
N MET A 349 7.94 -38.58 3.09
CA MET A 349 8.95 -37.52 2.99
C MET A 349 9.79 -37.44 4.26
N ASP A 350 9.17 -37.43 5.45
CA ASP A 350 9.86 -37.38 6.74
C ASP A 350 10.75 -38.63 6.94
N SER A 351 10.26 -39.82 6.53
CA SER A 351 11.04 -41.05 6.57
C SER A 351 12.26 -41.04 5.65
N LEU A 352 12.10 -40.50 4.42
CA LEU A 352 13.21 -40.28 3.50
C LEU A 352 14.27 -39.34 4.06
N LEU A 353 13.84 -38.20 4.63
CA LEU A 353 14.73 -37.24 5.28
C LEU A 353 15.51 -37.90 6.42
N LYS A 354 14.81 -38.59 7.32
CA LYS A 354 15.43 -39.27 8.45
C LYS A 354 16.46 -40.32 8.00
N THR A 355 16.13 -41.15 7.03
CA THR A 355 17.07 -42.17 6.47
C THR A 355 18.28 -41.50 5.83
N SER A 356 18.06 -40.40 5.13
CA SER A 356 19.11 -39.58 4.53
C SER A 356 20.05 -39.00 5.59
N GLU A 357 19.52 -38.49 6.70
CA GLU A 357 20.30 -37.97 7.84
C GLU A 357 21.15 -39.07 8.49
N GLU A 358 20.57 -40.25 8.69
CA GLU A 358 21.20 -41.34 9.40
C GLU A 358 22.32 -42.01 8.55
N TYR A 359 22.09 -42.18 7.23
CA TYR A 359 22.95 -42.99 6.36
C TYR A 359 23.66 -42.20 5.25
N GLY A 360 23.43 -40.89 5.11
CA GLY A 360 23.92 -40.09 3.99
C GLY A 360 25.44 -40.12 3.75
N ASN A 361 26.22 -40.32 4.80
CA ASN A 361 27.69 -40.45 4.74
C ASN A 361 28.17 -41.89 4.66
N THR A 362 27.32 -42.86 4.33
CA THR A 362 27.73 -44.26 4.20
C THR A 362 28.45 -44.44 2.85
N PRO A 363 29.65 -45.10 2.83
CA PRO A 363 30.34 -45.39 1.59
C PRO A 363 29.51 -46.27 0.64
N SER A 364 29.52 -45.92 -0.64
CA SER A 364 28.85 -46.70 -1.69
C SER A 364 29.74 -47.87 -2.21
N PRO A 365 29.14 -48.92 -2.78
CA PRO A 365 27.71 -49.11 -3.03
C PRO A 365 26.92 -49.43 -1.77
N CYS A 366 25.75 -48.81 -1.64
CA CYS A 366 24.90 -49.02 -0.48
C CYS A 366 23.40 -48.76 -0.81
N GLU A 367 22.53 -49.42 -0.06
CA GLU A 367 21.06 -49.31 -0.19
C GLU A 367 20.39 -49.39 1.18
N PHE A 368 19.44 -48.52 1.42
CA PHE A 368 18.67 -48.46 2.65
C PHE A 368 17.18 -48.33 2.38
N THR A 369 16.36 -49.12 3.07
CA THR A 369 14.90 -49.00 3.02
C THR A 369 14.47 -47.82 3.89
N ALA A 370 13.98 -46.76 3.24
CA ALA A 370 13.48 -45.57 3.92
C ALA A 370 12.03 -45.71 4.39
N PHE A 371 11.24 -46.50 3.62
CA PHE A 371 9.84 -46.70 3.97
C PHE A 371 9.37 -48.07 3.44
N GLU A 372 8.63 -48.81 4.24
CA GLU A 372 7.90 -50.01 3.84
C GLU A 372 6.58 -50.03 4.58
N GLY A 373 5.45 -49.89 3.87
CA GLY A 373 4.13 -49.77 4.50
C GLY A 373 3.03 -49.40 3.52
N ASP A 374 1.87 -49.09 4.05
CA ASP A 374 0.72 -48.69 3.27
C ASP A 374 0.81 -47.18 2.90
N LEU A 375 0.67 -46.88 1.61
CA LEU A 375 0.60 -45.52 1.08
C LEU A 375 -0.58 -45.45 0.09
N LEU A 376 -1.55 -44.61 0.35
CA LEU A 376 -2.78 -44.50 -0.48
C LEU A 376 -3.49 -45.84 -0.75
N GLY A 377 -3.47 -46.75 0.23
CA GLY A 377 -4.11 -48.08 0.14
C GLY A 377 -3.34 -49.12 -0.67
N ARG A 378 -2.06 -48.89 -0.98
CA ARG A 378 -1.15 -49.84 -1.59
C ARG A 378 0.06 -50.09 -0.69
N LYS A 379 0.55 -51.31 -0.65
CA LYS A 379 1.83 -51.61 0.01
C LYS A 379 2.98 -51.16 -0.89
N VAL A 380 3.83 -50.33 -0.35
CA VAL A 380 4.94 -49.70 -1.10
C VAL A 380 6.23 -49.87 -0.33
N LYS A 381 7.31 -50.16 -1.06
CA LYS A 381 8.67 -50.11 -0.55
C LYS A 381 9.44 -48.99 -1.23
N VAL A 382 10.11 -48.18 -0.42
CA VAL A 382 10.93 -47.04 -0.91
C VAL A 382 12.34 -47.17 -0.38
N ASN A 383 13.30 -47.26 -1.31
CA ASN A 383 14.72 -47.37 -1.00
C ASN A 383 15.46 -46.10 -1.46
N ILE A 384 16.46 -45.70 -0.67
CA ILE A 384 17.47 -44.73 -1.04
C ILE A 384 18.81 -45.50 -1.26
N LEU A 385 19.49 -45.23 -2.35
CA LEU A 385 20.68 -46.02 -2.71
C LEU A 385 21.67 -45.20 -3.56
N GLU A 386 22.92 -45.65 -3.53
CA GLU A 386 23.97 -45.27 -4.47
C GLU A 386 24.71 -46.53 -4.95
N PRO A 387 24.56 -46.90 -6.24
CA PRO A 387 25.16 -48.10 -6.79
C PRO A 387 26.63 -47.96 -7.24
N GLU A 388 27.11 -46.71 -7.43
CA GLU A 388 28.45 -46.45 -7.95
C GLU A 388 29.50 -46.57 -6.83
N GLU A 389 30.63 -47.23 -7.07
CA GLU A 389 31.71 -47.38 -6.10
C GLU A 389 32.49 -46.07 -5.92
N GLY A 390 33.03 -45.85 -4.72
CA GLY A 390 33.96 -44.77 -4.42
C GLY A 390 33.34 -43.43 -4.11
N THR A 391 32.02 -43.42 -3.85
CA THR A 391 31.29 -42.23 -3.38
C THR A 391 30.62 -42.48 -2.03
N MET A 392 29.69 -41.61 -1.60
CA MET A 392 28.83 -41.78 -0.45
C MET A 392 27.38 -41.92 -0.93
N LEU A 393 26.48 -42.38 -0.04
CA LEU A 393 25.04 -42.45 -0.33
C LEU A 393 24.51 -41.14 -0.87
N LEU A 394 24.95 -40.02 -0.30
CA LEU A 394 24.57 -38.67 -0.73
C LEU A 394 25.80 -37.82 -1.06
N GLY A 395 25.63 -36.93 -2.03
CA GLY A 395 26.65 -35.96 -2.39
C GLY A 395 26.83 -34.85 -1.34
N PRO A 396 27.97 -34.17 -1.32
CA PRO A 396 28.30 -33.19 -0.28
C PRO A 396 27.39 -31.95 -0.24
N ALA A 397 26.66 -31.66 -1.31
CA ALA A 397 25.71 -30.53 -1.33
C ALA A 397 24.29 -30.89 -0.87
N SER A 398 24.01 -32.15 -0.56
CA SER A 398 22.67 -32.62 -0.17
C SER A 398 22.11 -31.85 1.03
N TRP A 399 22.96 -31.51 1.99
CA TRP A 399 22.60 -30.79 3.20
C TRP A 399 22.78 -29.27 3.12
N ASN A 400 23.01 -28.72 1.93
CA ASN A 400 23.06 -27.28 1.78
C ASN A 400 21.74 -26.66 2.20
N SER A 401 21.82 -25.73 3.16
CA SER A 401 20.70 -24.92 3.57
C SER A 401 20.60 -23.66 2.71
N ILE A 402 19.39 -23.20 2.42
CA ILE A 402 19.17 -22.06 1.53
C ILE A 402 19.01 -20.80 2.35
N TYR A 403 19.82 -19.80 2.04
CA TYR A 403 19.82 -18.47 2.65
C TYR A 403 19.54 -17.40 1.59
N ILE A 404 18.90 -16.33 2.04
CA ILE A 404 18.80 -15.09 1.28
C ILE A 404 19.73 -14.07 1.92
N TYR A 405 20.63 -13.52 1.10
CA TYR A 405 21.57 -12.51 1.58
C TYR A 405 21.79 -11.42 0.54
N ASN A 406 21.50 -10.18 0.92
CA ASN A 406 21.60 -8.99 0.06
C ASN A 406 20.96 -9.21 -1.32
N GLY A 407 19.76 -9.80 -1.33
CA GLY A 407 18.99 -10.12 -2.53
C GLY A 407 19.45 -11.35 -3.32
N ASN A 408 20.51 -12.04 -2.89
CA ASN A 408 20.99 -13.27 -3.53
C ASN A 408 20.38 -14.50 -2.83
N ILE A 409 20.14 -15.56 -3.61
CA ILE A 409 19.72 -16.86 -3.08
C ILE A 409 20.94 -17.80 -3.13
N VAL A 410 21.35 -18.30 -1.98
CA VAL A 410 22.60 -19.03 -1.84
C VAL A 410 22.37 -20.36 -1.13
N GLY A 411 22.88 -21.44 -1.73
CA GLY A 411 22.97 -22.75 -1.07
C GLY A 411 24.25 -22.85 -0.24
N VAL A 412 24.11 -22.88 1.08
CA VAL A 412 25.24 -22.85 2.03
C VAL A 412 25.52 -24.25 2.56
N PRO A 413 26.75 -24.78 2.38
CA PRO A 413 27.14 -26.06 2.93
C PRO A 413 27.10 -26.09 4.46
N GLU A 414 26.70 -27.21 5.05
CA GLU A 414 26.72 -27.42 6.50
C GLU A 414 28.16 -27.36 7.05
N LYS A 415 29.09 -28.00 6.31
CA LYS A 415 30.53 -28.06 6.64
C LYS A 415 31.34 -27.43 5.49
N ASN A 416 32.53 -26.90 5.79
CA ASN A 416 33.44 -26.27 4.82
C ASN A 416 32.88 -25.02 4.12
N LYS A 417 32.49 -24.03 4.91
CA LYS A 417 32.13 -22.69 4.42
C LYS A 417 33.41 -21.95 4.01
N ASN A 418 33.89 -22.19 2.79
CA ASN A 418 35.17 -21.67 2.30
C ASN A 418 35.04 -20.42 1.42
N ASP A 419 33.82 -20.00 1.09
CA ASP A 419 33.61 -18.79 0.30
C ASP A 419 33.00 -17.66 1.15
N ASP A 420 33.41 -16.44 0.86
CA ASP A 420 33.00 -15.24 1.60
C ASP A 420 31.47 -15.03 1.55
N LEU A 421 30.81 -15.40 0.46
CA LEU A 421 29.37 -15.23 0.30
C LEU A 421 28.59 -16.16 1.23
N SER A 422 29.00 -17.42 1.32
CA SER A 422 28.39 -18.40 2.25
C SER A 422 28.57 -17.99 3.70
N LEU A 423 29.75 -17.47 4.08
CA LEU A 423 29.99 -16.99 5.43
C LEU A 423 29.10 -15.81 5.77
N GLN A 424 29.03 -14.81 4.89
CA GLN A 424 28.19 -13.63 5.08
C GLN A 424 26.70 -13.98 5.09
N ALA A 425 26.28 -14.94 4.26
CA ALA A 425 24.90 -15.40 4.24
C ALA A 425 24.47 -16.06 5.57
N VAL A 426 25.37 -16.77 6.23
CA VAL A 426 25.09 -17.37 7.56
C VAL A 426 25.06 -16.31 8.67
N GLU A 427 25.96 -15.35 8.62
CA GLU A 427 26.07 -14.31 9.68
C GLU A 427 24.96 -13.26 9.56
N ASN A 428 24.63 -12.83 8.37
CA ASN A 428 23.81 -11.66 8.13
C ASN A 428 22.56 -11.92 7.26
N GLY A 429 22.46 -13.12 6.66
CA GLY A 429 21.35 -13.48 5.79
C GLY A 429 20.13 -14.04 6.53
N ILE A 430 19.06 -14.26 5.80
CA ILE A 430 17.82 -14.85 6.29
C ILE A 430 17.78 -16.33 5.88
N PRO A 431 17.76 -17.28 6.83
CA PRO A 431 17.56 -18.70 6.51
C PRO A 431 16.12 -18.93 6.04
N THR A 432 15.95 -19.65 4.94
CA THR A 432 14.61 -20.01 4.43
C THR A 432 13.98 -21.17 5.19
N GLY A 433 14.77 -21.93 5.96
CA GLY A 433 14.33 -23.17 6.62
C GLY A 433 14.19 -24.35 5.65
N ILE A 434 14.72 -24.22 4.43
CA ILE A 434 14.69 -25.26 3.39
C ILE A 434 16.13 -25.69 3.09
N SER A 435 16.37 -27.01 3.08
CA SER A 435 17.59 -27.62 2.57
C SER A 435 17.35 -28.23 1.18
N TYR A 436 18.41 -28.65 0.48
CA TYR A 436 18.28 -29.35 -0.80
C TYR A 436 17.55 -30.67 -0.63
N MET A 437 17.81 -31.40 0.47
CA MET A 437 17.14 -32.68 0.73
C MET A 437 15.65 -32.52 1.05
N ASP A 438 15.22 -31.39 1.65
CA ASP A 438 13.79 -31.11 1.80
C ASP A 438 13.07 -31.09 0.44
N GLY A 439 13.68 -30.43 -0.55
CA GLY A 439 13.15 -30.39 -1.91
C GLY A 439 13.19 -31.74 -2.61
N VAL A 440 14.29 -32.47 -2.51
CA VAL A 440 14.46 -33.78 -3.15
C VAL A 440 13.53 -34.82 -2.58
N CYS A 441 13.43 -34.92 -1.25
CA CYS A 441 12.53 -35.86 -0.57
C CYS A 441 11.06 -35.53 -0.80
N ALA A 442 10.71 -34.25 -0.82
CA ALA A 442 9.35 -33.83 -1.17
C ALA A 442 8.97 -34.24 -2.60
N TYR A 443 9.88 -34.04 -3.54
CA TYR A 443 9.67 -34.45 -4.94
C TYR A 443 9.54 -35.97 -5.08
N ALA A 444 10.38 -36.71 -4.36
CA ALA A 444 10.33 -38.18 -4.39
C ALA A 444 8.99 -38.67 -3.80
N ALA A 445 8.57 -38.19 -2.65
CA ALA A 445 7.31 -38.55 -2.06
C ALA A 445 6.12 -38.19 -2.97
N TYR A 446 6.10 -36.99 -3.55
CA TYR A 446 5.10 -36.59 -4.54
C TYR A 446 5.04 -37.53 -5.74
N LYS A 447 6.19 -37.89 -6.32
CA LYS A 447 6.26 -38.79 -7.47
C LYS A 447 5.87 -40.22 -7.16
N ILE A 448 6.10 -40.69 -5.94
CA ILE A 448 5.65 -42.00 -5.49
C ILE A 448 4.11 -42.01 -5.31
N GLU A 449 3.53 -40.93 -4.76
CA GLU A 449 2.07 -40.81 -4.74
C GLU A 449 1.48 -40.77 -6.16
N GLU A 450 2.09 -40.01 -7.08
CA GLU A 450 1.68 -39.93 -8.49
C GLU A 450 1.79 -41.32 -9.18
N MET A 451 2.83 -42.07 -8.89
CA MET A 451 3.01 -43.44 -9.35
C MET A 451 1.82 -44.33 -8.94
N ILE A 452 1.43 -44.28 -7.68
CA ILE A 452 0.31 -45.09 -7.15
C ILE A 452 -1.00 -44.68 -7.83
N VAL A 453 -1.28 -43.37 -7.92
CA VAL A 453 -2.51 -42.85 -8.53
C VAL A 453 -2.60 -43.21 -10.01
N SER A 454 -1.45 -43.17 -10.74
CA SER A 454 -1.42 -43.52 -12.15
C SER A 454 -1.42 -45.03 -12.42
N GLY A 455 -1.29 -45.86 -11.38
CA GLY A 455 -1.21 -47.34 -11.51
C GLY A 455 0.15 -47.87 -12.00
N ALA A 456 1.17 -47.01 -12.01
CA ALA A 456 2.54 -47.49 -12.34
C ALA A 456 3.10 -48.29 -11.16
N GLN A 457 3.95 -49.29 -11.48
CA GLN A 457 4.46 -50.26 -10.49
C GLN A 457 5.78 -49.80 -9.83
N LYS A 458 6.52 -48.95 -10.50
CA LYS A 458 7.86 -48.53 -10.06
C LYS A 458 8.19 -47.13 -10.55
N VAL A 459 8.86 -46.36 -9.69
CA VAL A 459 9.49 -45.09 -10.06
C VAL A 459 10.94 -45.07 -9.62
N ASN A 460 11.82 -44.55 -10.47
CA ASN A 460 13.24 -44.32 -10.18
C ASN A 460 13.58 -42.87 -10.39
N LEU A 461 14.04 -42.23 -9.34
CA LEU A 461 14.34 -40.79 -9.30
C LEU A 461 15.82 -40.62 -8.95
N ARG A 462 16.57 -39.94 -9.83
CA ARG A 462 17.99 -39.67 -9.60
C ARG A 462 18.22 -38.15 -9.70
N THR A 463 18.63 -37.56 -8.62
CA THR A 463 19.15 -36.18 -8.56
C THR A 463 20.67 -36.25 -8.59
N THR A 464 21.32 -35.56 -9.51
CA THR A 464 22.79 -35.57 -9.66
C THR A 464 23.41 -34.27 -9.21
N LEU A 465 23.56 -33.31 -10.12
CA LEU A 465 24.12 -31.98 -9.86
C LEU A 465 22.99 -30.97 -9.82
N SER A 466 22.88 -30.21 -8.75
CA SER A 466 22.08 -29.00 -8.75
C SER A 466 22.80 -27.89 -9.51
N LYS A 467 22.11 -27.24 -10.44
CA LYS A 467 22.56 -26.06 -11.21
C LYS A 467 21.56 -24.93 -11.12
N SER A 468 20.32 -25.23 -10.79
CA SER A 468 19.20 -24.32 -10.74
C SER A 468 18.24 -24.66 -9.58
N ILE A 469 17.31 -23.76 -9.29
CA ILE A 469 16.28 -23.98 -8.27
C ILE A 469 15.39 -25.19 -8.55
N SER A 470 15.15 -25.49 -9.83
CA SER A 470 14.31 -26.63 -10.23
C SER A 470 14.96 -27.99 -9.99
N ASP A 471 16.30 -28.07 -10.00
CA ASP A 471 17.03 -29.35 -9.80
C ASP A 471 16.88 -29.87 -8.37
N VAL A 472 16.58 -29.00 -7.42
CA VAL A 472 16.27 -29.32 -6.03
C VAL A 472 14.81 -29.05 -5.70
N ASN A 473 13.94 -29.13 -6.71
CA ASN A 473 12.48 -29.02 -6.59
C ASN A 473 12.00 -27.73 -5.92
N LEU A 474 12.66 -26.63 -6.19
CA LEU A 474 12.25 -25.32 -5.67
C LEU A 474 11.57 -24.47 -6.74
N LYS A 475 10.73 -23.56 -6.29
CA LYS A 475 10.06 -22.57 -7.11
C LYS A 475 10.19 -21.20 -6.46
N LEU A 476 10.50 -20.21 -7.27
CA LEU A 476 10.54 -18.82 -6.86
C LEU A 476 9.32 -18.09 -7.45
N ASP A 477 8.72 -17.20 -6.67
CA ASP A 477 7.66 -16.34 -7.16
C ASP A 477 8.19 -15.44 -8.28
N ILE A 478 7.33 -15.13 -9.26
CA ILE A 478 7.72 -14.30 -10.41
C ILE A 478 8.18 -12.90 -9.98
N VAL A 479 7.61 -12.36 -8.92
CA VAL A 479 8.00 -11.04 -8.37
C VAL A 479 9.45 -11.08 -7.88
N ALA A 480 9.82 -12.12 -7.11
CA ALA A 480 11.19 -12.31 -6.63
C ALA A 480 12.16 -12.56 -7.78
N LEU A 481 11.78 -13.35 -8.79
CA LEU A 481 12.61 -13.60 -9.97
C LEU A 481 12.90 -12.31 -10.75
N ASN A 482 11.88 -11.49 -10.97
CA ASN A 482 12.01 -10.19 -11.64
C ASN A 482 12.92 -9.24 -10.85
N TYR A 483 12.77 -9.21 -9.51
CA TYR A 483 13.63 -8.41 -8.64
C TYR A 483 15.09 -8.83 -8.71
N ILE A 484 15.38 -10.15 -8.60
CA ILE A 484 16.72 -10.71 -8.63
C ILE A 484 17.38 -10.40 -9.98
N THR A 485 16.66 -10.64 -11.08
CA THR A 485 17.16 -10.42 -12.44
C THR A 485 17.38 -8.92 -12.72
N GLY A 486 16.42 -8.08 -12.36
CA GLY A 486 16.49 -6.63 -12.60
C GLY A 486 17.55 -5.91 -11.77
N ASN A 487 17.95 -6.47 -10.64
CA ASN A 487 18.98 -5.92 -9.77
C ASN A 487 20.35 -6.63 -9.85
N ASN A 488 20.56 -7.46 -10.88
CA ASN A 488 21.80 -8.22 -11.08
C ASN A 488 22.21 -9.06 -9.85
N LYS A 489 21.22 -9.64 -9.16
CA LYS A 489 21.46 -10.55 -8.03
C LYS A 489 21.62 -11.98 -8.54
N VAL A 490 22.16 -12.86 -7.72
CA VAL A 490 22.56 -14.21 -8.09
C VAL A 490 21.67 -15.25 -7.40
N ILE A 491 21.36 -16.32 -8.14
CA ILE A 491 20.81 -17.56 -7.57
C ILE A 491 21.91 -18.61 -7.73
N ASP A 492 22.56 -18.96 -6.63
CA ASP A 492 23.61 -19.96 -6.61
C ASP A 492 23.25 -21.14 -5.71
N LEU A 493 22.69 -22.17 -6.36
CA LEU A 493 22.33 -23.44 -5.72
C LEU A 493 23.13 -24.60 -6.33
N ARG A 494 24.33 -24.32 -6.87
CA ARG A 494 25.17 -25.32 -7.51
C ARG A 494 25.79 -26.28 -6.50
N GLY A 495 25.80 -27.55 -6.82
CA GLY A 495 26.49 -28.54 -6.02
C GLY A 495 26.08 -29.98 -6.32
N PRO A 496 26.94 -30.96 -6.00
CA PRO A 496 26.65 -32.37 -6.17
C PRO A 496 25.73 -32.91 -5.06
N VAL A 497 24.50 -33.29 -5.45
CA VAL A 497 23.48 -33.86 -4.53
C VAL A 497 23.54 -35.37 -4.53
N PHE A 498 23.71 -36.02 -5.69
CA PHE A 498 23.83 -37.45 -5.90
C PHE A 498 22.92 -38.30 -5.00
N CYS A 499 21.62 -38.25 -5.25
CA CYS A 499 20.64 -39.02 -4.51
C CYS A 499 19.79 -39.85 -5.48
N THR A 500 19.71 -41.15 -5.25
CA THR A 500 18.83 -42.05 -5.99
C THR A 500 17.76 -42.62 -5.06
N ILE A 501 16.47 -42.42 -5.43
CA ILE A 501 15.33 -42.94 -4.67
C ILE A 501 14.48 -43.81 -5.59
N ILE A 502 14.19 -45.04 -5.16
CA ILE A 502 13.36 -45.99 -5.88
C ILE A 502 12.13 -46.32 -5.03
N GLY A 503 10.94 -46.10 -5.61
CA GLY A 503 9.69 -46.57 -5.05
C GLY A 503 9.07 -47.68 -5.89
N GLU A 504 8.57 -48.73 -5.26
CA GLU A 504 7.92 -49.86 -5.93
C GLU A 504 6.70 -50.34 -5.11
N ILE A 505 5.65 -50.78 -5.84
CA ILE A 505 4.48 -51.37 -5.23
C ILE A 505 4.80 -52.86 -4.93
N LEU A 506 4.59 -53.26 -3.71
CA LEU A 506 4.68 -54.68 -3.32
C LEU A 506 3.34 -55.37 -3.64
N GLU A 507 3.36 -56.55 -4.21
CA GLU A 507 2.16 -57.31 -4.57
C GLU A 507 1.31 -57.67 -3.35
#